data_358faf8c5349ce320802e8e03d364a47
#
_entry.id   358faf8c5349ce320802e8e03d364a47
#
_cell.length_a   1.000
_cell.length_b   1.000
_cell.length_c   1.000
_cell.angle_alpha   90.00
_cell.angle_beta   90.00
_cell.angle_gamma   90.00
#
_symmetry.space_group_name_H-M   'P 1'
#
loop_
_entity.id
_entity.type
_entity.pdbx_description
1 polymer ?
#
loop_
_entity_poly.entity_id
_entity_poly.type
_entity_poly.pdbx_seq_one_letter_code
_entity_poly.pdbx_strand_id
1 'polypeptide(L)'
;MKIRELYPDVITEDTSCEYKAVLNQDNPIKWAKTLIGYANDKGGTLFVGVSNDGEAFGIDLEEVDKTKLLISRINDRHIFPHIKISYMMRSVDYNAEHFVLAVKVAPADSVIRYREGDYNET
;
A
#
# COMPACT_ATOMS: atom_id res chain seq x y z
N MET A 1 -5.28 13.77 -13.07
CA MET A 1 -6.50 13.41 -12.31
C MET A 1 -6.16 13.36 -10.84
N LYS A 2 -6.97 13.97 -10.01
CA LYS A 2 -6.75 13.87 -8.56
C LYS A 2 -7.19 12.52 -8.03
N ILE A 3 -6.45 12.01 -7.05
CA ILE A 3 -6.74 10.69 -6.47
C ILE A 3 -8.17 10.61 -5.90
N ARG A 4 -8.69 11.72 -5.37
CA ARG A 4 -10.06 11.76 -4.85
C ARG A 4 -11.11 11.54 -5.92
N GLU A 5 -10.81 11.91 -7.15
CA GLU A 5 -11.71 11.68 -8.29
C GLU A 5 -11.72 10.22 -8.71
N LEU A 6 -10.58 9.55 -8.55
CA LEU A 6 -10.42 8.14 -8.94
C LEU A 6 -10.97 7.18 -7.87
N TYR A 7 -10.82 7.53 -6.60
CA TYR A 7 -11.22 6.71 -5.46
C TYR A 7 -12.12 7.47 -4.49
N PRO A 8 -13.26 8.02 -4.93
CA PRO A 8 -14.12 8.79 -4.04
C PRO A 8 -14.79 7.95 -2.97
N ASP A 9 -14.93 6.66 -3.21
CA ASP A 9 -15.51 5.69 -2.29
C ASP A 9 -14.53 5.21 -1.22
N VAL A 10 -13.24 5.45 -1.39
CA VAL A 10 -12.20 5.00 -0.46
C VAL A 10 -11.67 6.16 0.38
N ILE A 11 -11.50 7.34 -0.22
CA ILE A 11 -10.95 8.51 0.46
C ILE A 11 -12.11 9.32 1.06
N THR A 12 -12.25 9.25 2.38
CA THR A 12 -13.26 10.01 3.13
C THR A 12 -12.55 10.79 4.24
N GLU A 13 -13.29 11.61 4.98
CA GLU A 13 -12.73 12.41 6.08
C GLU A 13 -12.10 11.56 7.18
N ASP A 14 -12.64 10.35 7.38
CA ASP A 14 -12.19 9.46 8.44
C ASP A 14 -11.17 8.42 7.98
N THR A 15 -10.79 8.45 6.71
CA THR A 15 -9.89 7.45 6.12
C THR A 15 -8.45 7.88 6.29
N SER A 16 -7.63 7.00 6.91
CA SER A 16 -6.18 7.17 6.91
C SER A 16 -5.64 6.74 5.56
N CYS A 17 -4.93 7.63 4.87
CA CYS A 17 -4.33 7.27 3.59
C CYS A 17 -3.01 8.02 3.39
N GLU A 18 -2.17 7.43 2.55
CA GLU A 18 -0.89 7.99 2.18
C GLU A 18 -0.66 7.75 0.69
N TYR A 19 0.08 8.64 0.05
CA TYR A 19 0.35 8.60 -1.38
C TYR A 19 1.83 8.33 -1.62
N LYS A 20 2.13 7.40 -2.52
CA LYS A 20 3.49 7.08 -2.96
C LYS A 20 3.52 6.99 -4.48
N ALA A 21 4.55 7.56 -5.08
CA ALA A 21 4.76 7.42 -6.52
C ALA A 21 5.07 5.95 -6.86
N VAL A 22 6.03 5.38 -6.13
CA VAL A 22 6.41 3.96 -6.20
C VAL A 22 6.81 3.53 -4.79
N LEU A 23 6.88 2.23 -4.55
CA LEU A 23 7.41 1.70 -3.29
C LEU A 23 8.90 1.41 -3.44
N ASN A 24 9.69 1.90 -2.49
CA ASN A 24 11.13 1.70 -2.49
C ASN A 24 11.45 0.26 -2.08
N GLN A 25 12.03 -0.52 -3.00
CA GLN A 25 12.37 -1.91 -2.72
C GLN A 25 13.71 -2.04 -1.99
N ASP A 26 14.57 -1.02 -2.07
CA ASP A 26 15.87 -1.02 -1.37
C ASP A 26 15.75 -0.66 0.10
N ASN A 27 14.70 0.07 0.46
CA ASN A 27 14.43 0.47 1.83
C ASN A 27 12.94 0.35 2.12
N PRO A 28 12.43 -0.88 2.28
CA PRO A 28 11.01 -1.11 2.45
C PRO A 28 10.47 -0.76 3.84
N ILE A 29 11.35 -0.56 4.81
CA ILE A 29 10.92 -0.38 6.20
C ILE A 29 9.99 0.83 6.37
N LYS A 30 10.22 1.88 5.60
CA LYS A 30 9.44 3.12 5.71
C LYS A 30 7.96 2.91 5.37
N TRP A 31 7.68 2.36 4.18
CA TRP A 31 6.30 2.11 3.79
C TRP A 31 5.71 0.91 4.53
N ALA A 32 6.54 -0.07 4.93
CA ALA A 32 6.08 -1.19 5.75
C ALA A 32 5.58 -0.70 7.10
N LYS A 33 6.26 0.26 7.73
CA LYS A 33 5.80 0.86 8.99
C LYS A 33 4.50 1.63 8.83
N THR A 34 4.26 2.24 7.68
CA THR A 34 2.97 2.87 7.37
C THR A 34 1.85 1.82 7.39
N LEU A 35 2.05 0.69 6.72
CA LEU A 35 1.06 -0.39 6.70
C LEU A 35 0.83 -0.97 8.10
N ILE A 36 1.89 -1.14 8.87
CA ILE A 36 1.80 -1.62 10.26
C ILE A 36 1.02 -0.62 11.11
N GLY A 37 1.27 0.67 10.93
CA GLY A 37 0.53 1.72 11.63
C GLY A 37 -0.97 1.64 11.37
N TYR A 38 -1.36 1.38 10.13
CA TYR A 38 -2.77 1.18 9.78
C TYR A 38 -3.35 -0.04 10.51
N ALA A 39 -2.61 -1.15 10.49
CA ALA A 39 -3.08 -2.39 11.15
C ALA A 39 -3.22 -2.21 12.65
N ASN A 40 -2.36 -1.42 13.27
CA ASN A 40 -2.39 -1.17 14.72
C ASN A 40 -3.40 -0.09 15.13
N ASP A 41 -4.09 0.50 14.16
CA ASP A 41 -5.12 1.50 14.41
C ASP A 41 -6.44 1.04 13.77
N LYS A 42 -7.03 1.87 12.94
CA LYS A 42 -8.35 1.62 12.34
C LYS A 42 -8.28 1.09 10.92
N GLY A 43 -7.09 0.67 10.48
CA GLY A 43 -6.86 0.34 9.09
C GLY A 43 -6.50 1.58 8.28
N GLY A 44 -6.28 1.42 7.00
CA GLY A 44 -5.95 2.52 6.11
C GLY A 44 -5.64 2.05 4.72
N THR A 45 -5.30 3.00 3.86
CA THR A 45 -5.02 2.71 2.46
C THR A 45 -3.77 3.46 2.01
N LEU A 46 -2.84 2.73 1.41
CA LEU A 46 -1.66 3.29 0.75
C LEU A 46 -1.91 3.25 -0.75
N PHE A 47 -1.85 4.40 -1.39
CA PHE A 47 -2.04 4.51 -2.84
C PHE A 47 -0.67 4.60 -3.52
N VAL A 48 -0.44 3.75 -4.50
CA VAL A 48 0.80 3.71 -5.29
C VAL A 48 0.49 4.20 -6.70
N GLY A 49 1.31 5.10 -7.23
CA GLY A 49 1.09 5.78 -8.50
C GLY A 49 0.51 7.16 -8.32
N VAL A 50 0.75 7.79 -7.17
CA VAL A 50 0.19 9.10 -6.80
C VAL A 50 1.31 9.97 -6.25
N SER A 51 1.34 11.24 -6.69
CA SER A 51 2.30 12.21 -6.17
C SER A 51 1.90 12.71 -4.79
N ASN A 52 2.84 13.40 -4.12
CA ASN A 52 2.59 13.92 -2.77
C ASN A 52 1.41 14.88 -2.70
N ASP A 53 1.10 15.57 -3.79
CA ASP A 53 -0.01 16.52 -3.85
C ASP A 53 -1.33 15.87 -4.28
N GLY A 54 -1.35 14.56 -4.39
CA GLY A 54 -2.56 13.82 -4.72
C GLY A 54 -2.86 13.67 -6.21
N GLU A 55 -1.88 13.92 -7.06
CA GLU A 55 -2.05 13.72 -8.50
C GLU A 55 -1.86 12.24 -8.84
N ALA A 56 -2.90 11.63 -9.41
CA ALA A 56 -2.88 10.22 -9.80
C ALA A 56 -2.35 10.11 -11.22
N PHE A 57 -1.07 9.78 -11.37
CA PHE A 57 -0.45 9.54 -12.68
C PHE A 57 -0.41 8.07 -13.05
N GLY A 58 -0.44 7.18 -12.06
CA GLY A 58 -0.51 5.74 -12.27
C GLY A 58 0.82 5.07 -12.57
N ILE A 59 0.81 3.76 -12.49
CA ILE A 59 1.94 2.88 -12.84
C ILE A 59 1.42 1.81 -13.80
N ASP A 60 2.30 1.22 -14.61
CA ASP A 60 1.90 0.20 -15.56
C ASP A 60 1.60 -1.13 -14.85
N LEU A 61 1.03 -2.07 -15.58
CA LEU A 61 0.59 -3.34 -15.02
C LEU A 61 1.76 -4.17 -14.49
N GLU A 62 2.89 -4.12 -15.16
CA GLU A 62 4.10 -4.81 -14.70
C GLU A 62 4.55 -4.28 -13.34
N GLU A 63 4.52 -2.96 -13.16
CA GLU A 63 4.89 -2.34 -11.89
C GLU A 63 3.86 -2.63 -10.80
N VAL A 64 2.58 -2.73 -11.15
CA VAL A 64 1.54 -3.15 -10.21
C VAL A 64 1.86 -4.55 -9.67
N ASP A 65 2.18 -5.48 -10.56
CA ASP A 65 2.47 -6.87 -10.17
C ASP A 65 3.74 -6.95 -9.30
N LYS A 66 4.78 -6.20 -9.66
CA LYS A 66 6.00 -6.12 -8.85
C LYS A 66 5.74 -5.56 -7.48
N THR A 67 4.89 -4.54 -7.39
CA THR A 67 4.54 -3.90 -6.12
C THR A 67 3.80 -4.88 -5.21
N LYS A 68 2.81 -5.60 -5.74
CA LYS A 68 2.09 -6.60 -4.97
C LYS A 68 3.01 -7.70 -4.45
N LEU A 69 3.93 -8.16 -5.29
CA LEU A 69 4.89 -9.19 -4.90
C LEU A 69 5.82 -8.69 -3.80
N LEU A 70 6.31 -7.46 -3.92
CA LEU A 70 7.16 -6.84 -2.91
C LEU A 70 6.44 -6.73 -1.56
N ILE A 71 5.20 -6.25 -1.56
CA ILE A 71 4.40 -6.12 -0.33
C ILE A 71 4.18 -7.49 0.30
N SER A 72 3.82 -8.50 -0.50
CA SER A 72 3.59 -9.85 -0.02
C SER A 72 4.84 -10.43 0.64
N ARG A 73 6.00 -10.23 0.01
CA ARG A 73 7.28 -10.71 0.54
C ARG A 73 7.63 -10.05 1.87
N ILE A 74 7.46 -8.74 1.96
CA ILE A 74 7.75 -8.00 3.19
C ILE A 74 6.78 -8.38 4.29
N ASN A 75 5.49 -8.52 3.98
CA ASN A 75 4.51 -8.99 4.95
C ASN A 75 4.86 -10.37 5.50
N ASP A 76 5.25 -11.27 4.60
CA ASP A 76 5.59 -12.64 4.99
C ASP A 76 6.86 -12.71 5.85
N ARG A 77 7.89 -11.95 5.50
CA ARG A 77 9.22 -12.05 6.12
C ARG A 77 9.46 -11.14 7.30
N HIS A 78 8.82 -9.97 7.33
CA HIS A 78 9.19 -8.90 8.27
C HIS A 78 8.05 -8.37 9.12
N ILE A 79 6.81 -8.72 8.83
CA ILE A 79 5.65 -8.20 9.57
C ILE A 79 4.99 -9.33 10.35
N PHE A 80 4.93 -9.18 11.69
CA PHE A 80 4.42 -10.25 12.56
C PHE A 80 3.54 -9.68 13.68
N PRO A 81 2.35 -10.27 13.89
CA PRO A 81 1.67 -11.21 12.97
C PRO A 81 1.47 -10.60 11.58
N HIS A 82 1.21 -11.41 10.57
CA HIS A 82 0.99 -10.89 9.22
C HIS A 82 -0.27 -10.04 9.18
N ILE A 83 -0.21 -8.94 8.41
CA ILE A 83 -1.37 -8.05 8.24
C ILE A 83 -2.23 -8.54 7.09
N LYS A 84 -3.51 -8.20 7.16
CA LYS A 84 -4.48 -8.52 6.11
C LYS A 84 -4.52 -7.39 5.11
N ILE A 85 -4.16 -7.70 3.88
CA ILE A 85 -4.07 -6.73 2.79
C ILE A 85 -5.02 -7.13 1.68
N SER A 86 -5.75 -6.16 1.16
CA SER A 86 -6.53 -6.32 -0.07
C SER A 86 -6.12 -5.22 -1.04
N TYR A 87 -6.33 -5.48 -2.33
CA TYR A 87 -5.91 -4.55 -3.37
C TYR A 87 -7.08 -4.13 -4.22
N MET A 88 -7.05 -2.86 -4.66
CA MET A 88 -7.93 -2.35 -5.71
C MET A 88 -7.04 -1.70 -6.75
N MET A 89 -7.41 -1.80 -8.02
CA MET A 89 -6.66 -1.23 -9.12
C MET A 89 -7.63 -0.50 -10.05
N ARG A 90 -7.38 0.80 -10.28
CA ARG A 90 -8.21 1.62 -11.17
C ARG A 90 -7.33 2.35 -12.17
N SER A 91 -7.76 2.35 -13.41
CA SER A 91 -7.04 3.04 -14.49
C SER A 91 -7.18 4.55 -14.38
N VAL A 92 -6.08 5.26 -14.66
CA VAL A 92 -6.06 6.72 -14.70
C VAL A 92 -6.22 7.25 -16.13
N ASP A 93 -6.08 6.39 -17.14
CA ASP A 93 -6.12 6.76 -18.52
C ASP A 93 -7.17 5.96 -19.30
N TYR A 94 -7.55 6.51 -20.43
CA TYR A 94 -8.58 5.95 -21.28
C TYR A 94 -8.18 4.58 -21.85
N ASN A 95 -6.88 4.38 -22.09
CA ASN A 95 -6.36 3.14 -22.68
C ASN A 95 -6.14 2.03 -21.67
N ALA A 96 -6.37 2.30 -20.39
CA ALA A 96 -6.14 1.34 -19.30
C ALA A 96 -4.71 0.79 -19.29
N GLU A 97 -3.74 1.68 -19.48
CA GLU A 97 -2.31 1.33 -19.45
C GLU A 97 -1.61 1.72 -18.15
N HIS A 98 -2.21 2.66 -17.41
CA HIS A 98 -1.66 3.13 -16.12
C HIS A 98 -2.73 3.07 -15.04
N PHE A 99 -2.31 2.64 -13.87
CA PHE A 99 -3.24 2.33 -12.78
C PHE A 99 -2.73 2.90 -11.47
N VAL A 100 -3.64 3.30 -10.60
CA VAL A 100 -3.32 3.53 -9.20
C VAL A 100 -3.70 2.27 -8.43
N LEU A 101 -2.72 1.73 -7.73
CA LEU A 101 -2.93 0.58 -6.85
C LEU A 101 -3.28 1.07 -5.45
N ALA A 102 -4.44 0.68 -4.96
CA ALA A 102 -4.83 0.94 -3.58
C ALA A 102 -4.52 -0.30 -2.74
N VAL A 103 -3.65 -0.13 -1.75
CA VAL A 103 -3.23 -1.18 -0.82
C VAL A 103 -3.99 -0.96 0.46
N LYS A 104 -5.02 -1.76 0.70
CA LYS A 104 -5.91 -1.60 1.86
C LYS A 104 -5.50 -2.55 2.97
N VAL A 105 -5.31 -2.00 4.16
CA VAL A 105 -4.91 -2.76 5.34
C VAL A 105 -6.06 -2.75 6.34
N ALA A 106 -6.47 -3.94 6.77
CA ALA A 106 -7.50 -4.09 7.79
C ALA A 106 -6.89 -3.89 9.18
N PRO A 107 -7.68 -3.36 10.15
CA PRO A 107 -7.21 -3.30 11.52
C PRO A 107 -6.99 -4.71 12.07
N ALA A 108 -5.93 -4.87 12.85
CA ALA A 108 -5.52 -6.16 13.41
C ALA A 108 -6.09 -6.32 14.83
N ASP A 109 -6.20 -7.57 15.27
CA ASP A 109 -6.68 -7.92 16.61
C ASP A 109 -5.58 -7.91 17.66
N SER A 110 -4.32 -7.88 17.22
CA SER A 110 -3.17 -7.88 18.11
C SER A 110 -2.12 -6.92 17.58
N VAL A 111 -1.14 -6.58 18.40
CA VAL A 111 -0.08 -5.63 18.02
C VAL A 111 0.80 -6.23 16.92
N ILE A 112 0.94 -5.48 15.85
CA ILE A 112 1.76 -5.85 14.70
C ILE A 112 3.12 -5.18 14.83
N ARG A 113 4.19 -5.92 14.53
CA ARG A 113 5.56 -5.42 14.64
C ARG A 113 6.35 -5.73 13.39
N TYR A 114 7.33 -4.91 13.10
CA TYR A 114 8.31 -5.13 12.04
C TYR A 114 9.53 -5.87 12.62
N ARG A 115 9.99 -6.90 11.91
CA ARG A 115 11.20 -7.66 12.29
C ARG A 115 12.20 -7.57 11.15
N GLU A 116 13.41 -7.14 11.43
CA GLU A 116 14.43 -6.92 10.41
C GLU A 116 15.04 -8.19 9.85
N GLY A 117 15.21 -9.21 10.69
CA GLY A 117 15.74 -10.49 10.23
C GLY A 117 14.67 -11.35 9.57
N ASP A 118 15.11 -12.37 8.84
CA ASP A 118 14.18 -13.36 8.31
C ASP A 118 13.54 -14.12 9.47
N TYR A 119 12.28 -14.53 9.26
CA TYR A 119 11.54 -15.27 10.27
C TYR A 119 12.24 -16.53 10.75
N ASN A 120 12.97 -17.19 9.86
CA ASN A 120 13.68 -18.43 10.16
C ASN A 120 15.07 -18.23 10.76
N GLU A 121 15.51 -17.01 10.92
CA GLU A 121 16.77 -16.68 11.59
C GLU A 121 16.49 -16.53 13.08
N THR A 122 16.92 -17.48 13.82
CA THR A 122 16.73 -17.46 15.27
C THR A 122 18.03 -17.25 16.02
#